data_a3af04108576a60cba6eba63bfff7fe1
#
_entry.id   a3af04108576a60cba6eba63bfff7fe1
#
_cell.length_a   1.000
_cell.length_b   1.000
_cell.length_c   1.000
_cell.angle_alpha   90.00
_cell.angle_beta   90.00
_cell.angle_gamma   90.00
#
_symmetry.space_group_name_H-M   'P 1'
#
loop_
_entity.id
_entity.type
_entity.pdbx_description
1 polymer ?
#
loop_
_entity_poly.entity_id
_entity_poly.type
_entity_poly.pdbx_seq_one_letter_code
_entity_poly.pdbx_strand_id
1 'polypeptide(L)'
;VEATALLLQCVCLDATRAPELAVRASYAMALTRFVNSVVDSFQTGMYAQSIGAIAERIGLPLWLVQVRHSATHEELPSLDVAREACEVALAWLDEHYWQPTVHPRTEAPAPDDTEARKAASLQAAQLLYAYRHHMQALQRDASLAQLQHPPHEKAKNEVVAWIEAEHARRLALPGHGDTAARLN
;
A
#
# COMPACT_ATOMS: atom_id res chain seq x y z
N VAL A 1 -0.90 8.09 -3.86
CA VAL A 1 -1.22 9.28 -4.69
C VAL A 1 -2.66 9.25 -5.16
N GLU A 2 -3.12 8.22 -5.88
CA GLU A 2 -4.49 8.15 -6.43
C GLU A 2 -5.58 8.26 -5.34
N ALA A 3 -5.47 7.52 -4.25
CA ALA A 3 -6.44 7.55 -3.16
C ALA A 3 -6.57 8.95 -2.55
N THR A 4 -5.45 9.64 -2.31
CA THR A 4 -5.45 11.04 -1.82
C THR A 4 -6.17 11.96 -2.78
N ALA A 5 -5.90 11.83 -4.09
CA ALA A 5 -6.53 12.66 -5.10
C ALA A 5 -8.06 12.45 -5.16
N LEU A 6 -8.52 11.19 -5.06
CA LEU A 6 -9.95 10.88 -5.05
C LEU A 6 -10.65 11.44 -3.81
N LEU A 7 -10.05 11.30 -2.62
CA LEU A 7 -10.60 11.85 -1.38
C LEU A 7 -10.69 13.38 -1.45
N LEU A 8 -9.63 14.05 -1.91
CA LEU A 8 -9.65 15.52 -2.07
C LEU A 8 -10.67 15.99 -3.11
N GLN A 9 -10.88 15.24 -4.21
CA GLN A 9 -11.92 15.54 -5.18
C GLN A 9 -13.32 15.48 -4.58
N CYS A 10 -13.56 14.52 -3.64
CA CYS A 10 -14.83 14.45 -2.92
C CYS A 10 -15.05 15.69 -2.04
N VAL A 11 -14.02 16.16 -1.34
CA VAL A 11 -14.09 17.41 -0.54
C VAL A 11 -14.39 18.61 -1.44
N CYS A 12 -13.73 18.71 -2.60
CA CYS A 12 -14.01 19.76 -3.57
C CYS A 12 -15.45 19.69 -4.10
N LEU A 13 -15.95 18.50 -4.43
CA LEU A 13 -17.33 18.30 -4.90
C LEU A 13 -18.35 18.71 -3.83
N ASP A 14 -18.14 18.32 -2.58
CA ASP A 14 -19.00 18.67 -1.45
C ASP A 14 -19.08 20.21 -1.28
N ALA A 15 -17.96 20.90 -1.43
CA ALA A 15 -17.92 22.37 -1.37
C ALA A 15 -18.73 23.07 -2.49
N THR A 16 -19.03 22.39 -3.61
CA THR A 16 -19.82 22.96 -4.71
C THR A 16 -21.33 22.93 -4.48
N ARG A 17 -21.80 22.43 -3.35
CA ARG A 17 -23.22 22.19 -3.05
C ARG A 17 -23.91 21.27 -4.07
N ALA A 18 -23.19 20.27 -4.56
CA ALA A 18 -23.75 19.22 -5.40
C ALA A 18 -24.86 18.44 -4.65
N PRO A 19 -25.76 17.74 -5.35
CA PRO A 19 -26.82 16.96 -4.72
C PRO A 19 -26.22 15.97 -3.69
N GLU A 20 -26.81 15.90 -2.50
CA GLU A 20 -26.31 15.12 -1.37
C GLU A 20 -26.01 13.65 -1.75
N LEU A 21 -26.91 13.03 -2.49
CA LEU A 21 -26.74 11.64 -2.93
C LEU A 21 -25.46 11.48 -3.81
N ALA A 22 -25.17 12.44 -4.68
CA ALA A 22 -23.96 12.41 -5.52
C ALA A 22 -22.70 12.56 -4.68
N VAL A 23 -22.72 13.47 -3.69
CA VAL A 23 -21.62 13.65 -2.75
C VAL A 23 -21.37 12.40 -1.92
N ARG A 24 -22.42 11.81 -1.34
CA ARG A 24 -22.34 10.56 -0.56
C ARG A 24 -21.80 9.41 -1.40
N ALA A 25 -22.27 9.25 -2.64
CA ALA A 25 -21.78 8.21 -3.54
C ALA A 25 -20.32 8.41 -3.92
N SER A 26 -19.88 9.64 -4.11
CA SER A 26 -18.48 9.98 -4.41
C SER A 26 -17.56 9.62 -3.23
N TYR A 27 -17.92 10.01 -2.01
CA TYR A 27 -17.20 9.63 -0.80
C TYR A 27 -17.15 8.11 -0.60
N ALA A 28 -18.29 7.43 -0.75
CA ALA A 28 -18.37 5.98 -0.63
C ALA A 28 -17.43 5.25 -1.60
N MET A 29 -17.37 5.69 -2.85
CA MET A 29 -16.46 5.15 -3.86
C MET A 29 -14.99 5.43 -3.49
N ALA A 30 -14.65 6.67 -3.12
CA ALA A 30 -13.29 7.05 -2.76
C ALA A 30 -12.78 6.29 -1.54
N LEU A 31 -13.61 6.18 -0.49
CA LEU A 31 -13.29 5.42 0.73
C LEU A 31 -13.14 3.92 0.44
N THR A 32 -14.01 3.35 -0.39
CA THR A 32 -13.88 1.94 -0.79
C THR A 32 -12.56 1.69 -1.52
N ARG A 33 -12.20 2.54 -2.48
CA ARG A 33 -10.94 2.43 -3.22
C ARG A 33 -9.73 2.66 -2.31
N PHE A 34 -9.82 3.60 -1.39
CA PHE A 34 -8.76 3.85 -0.40
C PHE A 34 -8.50 2.60 0.45
N VAL A 35 -9.53 2.08 1.14
CA VAL A 35 -9.38 0.90 2.01
C VAL A 35 -8.85 -0.31 1.22
N ASN A 36 -9.41 -0.58 0.04
CA ASN A 36 -8.97 -1.69 -0.80
C ASN A 36 -7.49 -1.51 -1.21
N SER A 37 -7.10 -0.34 -1.73
CA SER A 37 -5.73 -0.12 -2.20
C SER A 37 -4.69 -0.24 -1.09
N VAL A 38 -5.03 0.21 0.13
CA VAL A 38 -4.15 0.08 1.29
C VAL A 38 -4.05 -1.38 1.72
N VAL A 39 -5.20 -2.06 1.87
CA VAL A 39 -5.23 -3.46 2.32
C VAL A 39 -4.57 -4.40 1.31
N ASP A 40 -4.84 -4.23 0.01
CA ASP A 40 -4.29 -5.07 -1.05
C ASP A 40 -2.76 -5.02 -1.09
N SER A 41 -2.16 -3.88 -0.76
CA SER A 41 -0.70 -3.73 -0.70
C SER A 41 -0.05 -4.56 0.43
N PHE A 42 -0.83 -4.98 1.43
CA PHE A 42 -0.38 -5.79 2.56
C PHE A 42 -0.86 -7.25 2.49
N GLN A 43 -1.60 -7.63 1.47
CA GLN A 43 -1.96 -9.03 1.18
C GLN A 43 -0.74 -9.78 0.64
N THR A 44 0.18 -10.14 1.53
CA THR A 44 1.40 -10.87 1.21
C THR A 44 1.28 -12.30 1.73
N GLY A 45 1.03 -13.26 0.86
CA GLY A 45 1.04 -14.65 1.28
C GLY A 45 0.03 -15.53 0.54
N MET A 46 0.17 -16.84 0.73
CA MET A 46 -0.66 -17.86 0.09
C MET A 46 -2.07 -17.95 0.70
N TYR A 47 -2.27 -17.41 1.89
CA TYR A 47 -3.56 -17.37 2.57
C TYR A 47 -4.07 -15.95 2.70
N ALA A 48 -5.29 -15.72 2.22
CA ALA A 48 -5.95 -14.42 2.33
C ALA A 48 -6.23 -14.09 3.81
N GLN A 49 -5.70 -12.97 4.28
CA GLN A 49 -6.03 -12.43 5.59
C GLN A 49 -7.31 -11.60 5.48
N SER A 50 -8.07 -11.51 6.58
CA SER A 50 -9.25 -10.65 6.60
C SER A 50 -8.83 -9.18 6.51
N ILE A 51 -9.67 -8.36 5.86
CA ILE A 51 -9.45 -6.91 5.74
C ILE A 51 -9.26 -6.26 7.11
N GLY A 52 -10.08 -6.70 8.11
CA GLY A 52 -9.98 -6.21 9.48
C GLY A 52 -8.64 -6.52 10.14
N ALA A 53 -8.12 -7.74 9.99
CA ALA A 53 -6.83 -8.12 10.57
C ALA A 53 -5.67 -7.34 9.94
N ILE A 54 -5.72 -7.05 8.63
CA ILE A 54 -4.73 -6.21 7.99
C ILE A 54 -4.85 -4.77 8.48
N ALA A 55 -6.06 -4.21 8.54
CA ALA A 55 -6.32 -2.86 9.01
C ALA A 55 -5.75 -2.65 10.42
N GLU A 56 -6.02 -3.57 11.34
CA GLU A 56 -5.49 -3.53 12.70
C GLU A 56 -3.96 -3.51 12.72
N ARG A 57 -3.33 -4.38 11.93
CA ARG A 57 -1.86 -4.47 11.82
C ARG A 57 -1.19 -3.20 11.30
N ILE A 58 -1.85 -2.47 10.40
CA ILE A 58 -1.32 -1.23 9.80
C ILE A 58 -1.80 0.04 10.50
N GLY A 59 -2.53 -0.09 11.61
CA GLY A 59 -3.08 1.05 12.34
C GLY A 59 -4.19 1.81 11.61
N LEU A 60 -4.86 1.16 10.63
CA LEU A 60 -6.02 1.74 9.97
C LEU A 60 -7.25 1.55 10.87
N PRO A 61 -7.98 2.61 11.24
CA PRO A 61 -9.15 2.49 12.10
C PRO A 61 -10.19 1.51 11.54
N LEU A 62 -10.58 0.51 12.36
CA LEU A 62 -11.50 -0.56 11.92
C LEU A 62 -12.85 -0.03 11.44
N TRP A 63 -13.33 1.09 11.97
CA TRP A 63 -14.59 1.67 11.54
C TRP A 63 -14.55 2.16 10.07
N LEU A 64 -13.39 2.52 9.52
CA LEU A 64 -13.25 2.80 8.08
C LEU A 64 -13.49 1.55 7.23
N VAL A 65 -13.10 0.37 7.74
CA VAL A 65 -13.42 -0.92 7.09
C VAL A 65 -14.93 -1.16 7.14
N GLN A 66 -15.61 -0.79 8.21
CA GLN A 66 -17.06 -0.89 8.32
C GLN A 66 -17.76 0.07 7.35
N VAL A 67 -17.30 1.32 7.26
CA VAL A 67 -17.82 2.31 6.28
C VAL A 67 -17.67 1.76 4.86
N ARG A 68 -16.52 1.19 4.53
CA ARG A 68 -16.30 0.54 3.23
C ARG A 68 -17.26 -0.65 3.01
N HIS A 69 -17.50 -1.45 4.04
CA HIS A 69 -18.42 -2.58 3.95
C HIS A 69 -19.85 -2.10 3.67
N SER A 70 -20.34 -1.16 4.46
CA SER A 70 -21.68 -0.58 4.24
C SER A 70 -21.81 0.07 2.86
N ALA A 71 -20.81 0.83 2.43
CA ALA A 71 -20.78 1.47 1.12
C ALA A 71 -20.86 0.49 -0.06
N THR A 72 -20.44 -0.77 0.13
CA THR A 72 -20.42 -1.78 -0.95
C THR A 72 -21.59 -2.76 -0.90
N HIS A 73 -22.14 -3.05 0.28
CA HIS A 73 -23.09 -4.15 0.48
C HIS A 73 -24.40 -3.74 1.14
N GLU A 74 -24.47 -2.52 1.68
CA GLU A 74 -25.62 -2.03 2.44
C GLU A 74 -26.06 -0.66 1.90
N GLU A 75 -26.42 0.24 2.80
CA GLU A 75 -26.77 1.62 2.48
C GLU A 75 -25.55 2.52 2.45
N LEU A 76 -25.60 3.55 1.61
CA LEU A 76 -24.56 4.59 1.61
C LEU A 76 -24.47 5.27 2.99
N PRO A 77 -23.28 5.48 3.52
CA PRO A 77 -23.10 6.18 4.78
C PRO A 77 -23.76 7.58 4.73
N SER A 78 -24.19 8.08 5.88
CA SER A 78 -24.66 9.47 5.97
C SER A 78 -23.56 10.43 5.55
N LEU A 79 -23.93 11.65 5.14
CA LEU A 79 -22.96 12.64 4.68
C LEU A 79 -21.95 12.98 5.78
N ASP A 80 -22.40 13.09 7.03
CA ASP A 80 -21.52 13.41 8.16
C ASP A 80 -20.52 12.29 8.43
N VAL A 81 -20.95 11.02 8.41
CA VAL A 81 -20.06 9.85 8.52
C VAL A 81 -19.07 9.80 7.36
N ALA A 82 -19.53 10.10 6.15
CA ALA A 82 -18.66 10.09 4.97
C ALA A 82 -17.57 11.18 5.02
N ARG A 83 -17.92 12.38 5.51
CA ARG A 83 -16.96 13.49 5.74
C ARG A 83 -15.93 13.11 6.78
N GLU A 84 -16.37 12.64 7.96
CA GLU A 84 -15.48 12.20 9.03
C GLU A 84 -14.54 11.07 8.56
N ALA A 85 -15.08 10.09 7.84
CA ALA A 85 -14.29 9.01 7.27
C ALA A 85 -13.24 9.50 6.28
N CYS A 86 -13.57 10.50 5.47
CA CYS A 86 -12.63 11.13 4.54
C CYS A 86 -11.51 11.87 5.28
N GLU A 87 -11.84 12.65 6.30
CA GLU A 87 -10.85 13.37 7.12
C GLU A 87 -9.87 12.39 7.80
N VAL A 88 -10.39 11.33 8.41
CA VAL A 88 -9.56 10.31 9.06
C VAL A 88 -8.70 9.54 8.04
N ALA A 89 -9.25 9.24 6.87
CA ALA A 89 -8.49 8.59 5.79
C ALA A 89 -7.35 9.48 5.26
N LEU A 90 -7.60 10.79 5.10
CA LEU A 90 -6.56 11.75 4.69
C LEU A 90 -5.49 11.92 5.77
N ALA A 91 -5.87 12.00 7.05
CA ALA A 91 -4.93 12.07 8.16
C ALA A 91 -4.04 10.81 8.23
N TRP A 92 -4.64 9.62 8.06
CA TRP A 92 -3.89 8.36 8.01
C TRP A 92 -2.90 8.33 6.83
N LEU A 93 -3.32 8.78 5.64
CA LEU A 93 -2.45 8.89 4.46
C LEU A 93 -1.32 9.89 4.67
N ASP A 94 -1.59 11.00 5.36
CA ASP A 94 -0.54 11.97 5.68
C ASP A 94 0.53 11.34 6.57
N GLU A 95 0.11 10.73 7.68
CA GLU A 95 1.02 10.13 8.66
C GLU A 95 1.82 8.93 8.10
N HIS A 96 1.14 8.02 7.38
CA HIS A 96 1.73 6.73 6.99
C HIS A 96 2.34 6.72 5.59
N TYR A 97 1.97 7.67 4.74
CA TYR A 97 2.47 7.74 3.37
C TYR A 97 3.20 9.06 3.07
N TRP A 98 2.55 10.21 3.31
CA TRP A 98 3.11 11.48 2.86
C TRP A 98 4.26 11.95 3.74
N GLN A 99 4.13 11.93 5.06
CA GLN A 99 5.19 12.36 5.98
C GLN A 99 6.47 11.53 5.79
N PRO A 100 6.42 10.19 5.71
CA PRO A 100 7.62 9.40 5.42
C PRO A 100 8.19 9.63 4.02
N THR A 101 7.34 10.00 3.04
CA THR A 101 7.76 10.21 1.64
C THR A 101 8.39 11.58 1.44
N VAL A 102 7.77 12.64 2.01
CA VAL A 102 8.21 14.03 1.86
C VAL A 102 9.37 14.34 2.82
N HIS A 103 9.32 13.78 4.02
CA HIS A 103 10.34 13.92 5.03
C HIS A 103 10.93 12.53 5.34
N PRO A 104 11.66 11.91 4.38
CA PRO A 104 12.33 10.68 4.70
C PRO A 104 13.20 10.94 5.92
N ARG A 105 12.98 10.17 7.00
CA ARG A 105 13.88 10.24 8.15
C ARG A 105 15.28 10.07 7.61
N THR A 106 16.03 11.15 7.64
CA THR A 106 17.46 11.13 7.41
C THR A 106 18.06 10.53 8.67
N GLU A 107 17.90 9.21 8.83
CA GLU A 107 18.89 8.49 9.62
C GLU A 107 20.18 8.79 8.89
N ALA A 108 21.04 9.57 9.54
CA ALA A 108 22.35 9.84 9.02
C ALA A 108 22.95 8.47 8.66
N PRO A 109 23.29 8.22 7.39
CA PRO A 109 23.82 6.93 7.02
C PRO A 109 25.03 6.69 7.89
N ALA A 110 25.08 5.53 8.55
CA ALA A 110 26.33 5.07 9.13
C ALA A 110 27.38 5.21 8.01
N PRO A 111 28.56 5.80 8.31
CA PRO A 111 29.49 6.28 7.26
C PRO A 111 29.98 5.24 6.27
N ASP A 112 29.67 3.97 6.47
CA ASP A 112 30.20 2.84 5.70
C ASP A 112 29.20 2.15 4.75
N ASP A 113 27.93 2.60 4.70
CA ASP A 113 26.86 1.85 4.01
C ASP A 113 26.54 2.36 2.59
N THR A 114 27.19 3.41 2.12
CA THR A 114 26.83 4.06 0.84
C THR A 114 27.07 3.15 -0.36
N GLU A 115 28.16 2.40 -0.38
CA GLU A 115 28.49 1.49 -1.47
C GLU A 115 27.63 0.22 -1.42
N ALA A 116 27.34 -0.32 -0.23
CA ALA A 116 26.44 -1.44 -0.07
C ALA A 116 25.00 -1.08 -0.51
N ARG A 117 24.53 0.12 -0.18
CA ARG A 117 23.21 0.62 -0.64
C ARG A 117 23.15 0.83 -2.14
N LYS A 118 24.21 1.36 -2.75
CA LYS A 118 24.30 1.49 -4.22
C LYS A 118 24.29 0.13 -4.90
N ALA A 119 25.06 -0.82 -4.38
CA ALA A 119 25.12 -2.19 -4.89
C ALA A 119 23.74 -2.87 -4.78
N ALA A 120 23.06 -2.78 -3.62
CA ALA A 120 21.72 -3.31 -3.42
C ALA A 120 20.69 -2.66 -4.36
N SER A 121 20.77 -1.34 -4.54
CA SER A 121 19.89 -0.61 -5.46
C SER A 121 20.09 -1.04 -6.92
N LEU A 122 21.34 -1.22 -7.34
CA LEU A 122 21.66 -1.71 -8.68
C LEU A 122 21.17 -3.14 -8.89
N GLN A 123 21.36 -4.02 -7.92
CA GLN A 123 20.86 -5.39 -7.96
C GLN A 123 19.34 -5.44 -8.04
N ALA A 124 18.64 -4.63 -7.23
CA ALA A 124 17.18 -4.51 -7.29
C ALA A 124 16.71 -4.07 -8.67
N ALA A 125 17.36 -3.05 -9.25
CA ALA A 125 17.02 -2.55 -10.57
C ALA A 125 17.20 -3.63 -11.66
N GLN A 126 18.27 -4.43 -11.60
CA GLN A 126 18.51 -5.53 -12.53
C GLN A 126 17.45 -6.63 -12.43
N LEU A 127 17.09 -7.04 -11.21
CA LEU A 127 16.06 -8.06 -10.97
C LEU A 127 14.68 -7.60 -11.45
N LEU A 128 14.30 -6.36 -11.14
CA LEU A 128 13.04 -5.77 -11.58
C LEU A 128 12.99 -5.61 -13.11
N TYR A 129 14.12 -5.25 -13.74
CA TYR A 129 14.21 -5.18 -15.20
C TYR A 129 13.98 -6.55 -15.85
N ALA A 130 14.65 -7.60 -15.34
CA ALA A 130 14.47 -8.97 -15.83
C ALA A 130 13.02 -9.45 -15.65
N TYR A 131 12.43 -9.23 -14.48
CA TYR A 131 11.04 -9.58 -14.20
C TYR A 131 10.08 -8.85 -15.17
N ARG A 132 10.25 -7.53 -15.32
CA ARG A 132 9.44 -6.72 -16.24
C ARG A 132 9.54 -7.21 -17.68
N HIS A 133 10.74 -7.57 -18.14
CA HIS A 133 10.97 -8.09 -19.48
C HIS A 133 10.19 -9.39 -19.72
N HIS A 134 10.21 -10.32 -18.75
CA HIS A 134 9.45 -11.56 -18.85
C HIS A 134 7.95 -11.34 -18.76
N MET A 135 7.48 -10.39 -17.94
CA MET A 135 6.06 -10.02 -17.88
C MET A 135 5.56 -9.45 -19.21
N GLN A 136 6.38 -8.62 -19.89
CA GLN A 136 6.02 -8.09 -21.20
C GLN A 136 5.96 -9.19 -22.27
N ALA A 137 6.83 -10.20 -22.19
CA ALA A 137 6.77 -11.35 -23.08
C ALA A 137 5.47 -12.14 -22.90
N LEU A 138 5.06 -12.42 -21.64
CA LEU A 138 3.79 -13.08 -21.33
C LEU A 138 2.56 -12.30 -21.78
N GLN A 139 2.61 -10.96 -21.70
CA GLN A 139 1.52 -10.12 -22.18
C GLN A 139 1.38 -10.11 -23.71
N ARG A 140 2.49 -10.30 -24.43
CA ARG A 140 2.50 -10.38 -25.90
C ARG A 140 2.03 -11.73 -26.42
N ASP A 141 2.25 -12.78 -25.67
CA ASP A 141 1.89 -14.14 -26.04
C ASP A 141 1.20 -14.86 -24.86
N ALA A 142 -0.13 -14.84 -24.87
CA ALA A 142 -0.94 -15.46 -23.82
C ALA A 142 -0.75 -16.99 -23.74
N SER A 143 -0.25 -17.66 -24.78
CA SER A 143 0.03 -19.09 -24.76
C SER A 143 1.19 -19.43 -23.80
N LEU A 144 2.13 -18.51 -23.61
CA LEU A 144 3.24 -18.69 -22.69
C LEU A 144 2.78 -18.72 -21.21
N ALA A 145 1.68 -18.03 -20.89
CA ALA A 145 1.12 -18.01 -19.54
C ALA A 145 0.56 -19.38 -19.13
N GLN A 146 0.01 -20.14 -20.10
CA GLN A 146 -0.53 -21.49 -19.87
C GLN A 146 0.57 -22.55 -19.69
N LEU A 147 1.76 -22.28 -20.18
CA LEU A 147 2.90 -23.20 -20.15
C LEU A 147 3.80 -23.05 -18.92
N GLN A 148 3.39 -22.27 -17.89
CA GLN A 148 4.24 -21.96 -16.73
C GLN A 148 5.66 -21.58 -17.17
N HIS A 149 5.77 -20.49 -17.95
CA HIS A 149 7.01 -20.04 -18.60
C HIS A 149 8.21 -20.03 -17.63
N PRO A 150 9.16 -20.99 -17.68
CA PRO A 150 10.20 -21.19 -16.68
C PRO A 150 11.05 -19.94 -16.39
N PRO A 151 11.43 -19.13 -17.40
CA PRO A 151 12.19 -17.89 -17.16
C PRO A 151 11.42 -16.86 -16.32
N HIS A 152 10.08 -16.78 -16.46
CA HIS A 152 9.27 -15.88 -15.65
C HIS A 152 9.22 -16.33 -14.19
N GLU A 153 8.95 -17.61 -13.94
CA GLU A 153 8.92 -18.15 -12.57
C GLU A 153 10.29 -18.01 -11.89
N LYS A 154 11.37 -18.23 -12.62
CA LYS A 154 12.73 -18.01 -12.11
C LYS A 154 12.94 -16.54 -11.72
N ALA A 155 12.62 -15.58 -12.59
CA ALA A 155 12.77 -14.16 -12.32
C ALA A 155 11.91 -13.70 -11.15
N LYS A 156 10.68 -14.21 -11.02
CA LYS A 156 9.80 -13.96 -9.87
C LYS A 156 10.42 -14.45 -8.56
N ASN A 157 10.90 -15.69 -8.55
CA ASN A 157 11.51 -16.28 -7.36
C ASN A 157 12.81 -15.56 -6.95
N GLU A 158 13.60 -15.09 -7.89
CA GLU A 158 14.81 -14.28 -7.63
C GLU A 158 14.45 -12.93 -6.99
N VAL A 159 13.39 -12.25 -7.45
CA VAL A 159 12.90 -11.01 -6.84
C VAL A 159 12.41 -11.27 -5.41
N VAL A 160 11.61 -12.32 -5.19
CA VAL A 160 11.12 -12.68 -3.85
C VAL A 160 12.27 -12.99 -2.89
N ALA A 161 13.19 -13.83 -3.30
CA ALA A 161 14.35 -14.19 -2.49
C ALA A 161 15.23 -12.97 -2.14
N TRP A 162 15.38 -12.04 -3.08
CA TRP A 162 16.11 -10.80 -2.81
C TRP A 162 15.39 -9.91 -1.79
N ILE A 163 14.06 -9.76 -1.90
CA ILE A 163 13.25 -8.99 -0.94
C ILE A 163 13.36 -9.59 0.47
N GLU A 164 13.24 -10.91 0.58
CA GLU A 164 13.34 -11.63 1.87
C GLU A 164 14.74 -11.46 2.49
N ALA A 165 15.80 -11.59 1.69
CA ALA A 165 17.17 -11.39 2.14
C ALA A 165 17.45 -9.94 2.59
N GLU A 166 16.93 -8.96 1.86
CA GLU A 166 17.08 -7.55 2.21
C GLU A 166 16.29 -7.17 3.47
N HIS A 167 15.09 -7.74 3.64
CA HIS A 167 14.30 -7.58 4.84
C HIS A 167 15.01 -8.18 6.07
N ALA A 168 15.52 -9.41 5.95
CA ALA A 168 16.30 -10.05 7.01
C ALA A 168 17.55 -9.25 7.38
N ARG A 169 18.26 -8.69 6.39
CA ARG A 169 19.41 -7.81 6.61
C ARG A 169 19.06 -6.56 7.40
N ARG A 170 17.93 -5.91 7.07
CA ARG A 170 17.45 -4.71 7.79
C ARG A 170 17.05 -5.01 9.23
N LEU A 171 16.46 -6.16 9.49
CA LEU A 171 16.11 -6.61 10.84
C LEU A 171 17.34 -6.95 11.70
N ALA A 172 18.44 -7.37 11.07
CA ALA A 172 19.68 -7.71 11.76
C ALA A 172 20.55 -6.49 12.09
N LEU A 173 20.25 -5.29 11.57
CA LEU A 173 20.98 -4.08 11.91
C LEU A 173 20.67 -3.64 13.34
N PRO A 174 21.70 -3.34 14.17
CA PRO A 174 21.52 -2.87 15.54
C PRO A 174 20.83 -1.49 15.53
N GLY A 175 19.57 -1.44 15.93
CA GLY A 175 18.74 -0.22 15.99
C GLY A 175 17.24 -0.47 15.86
N HIS A 176 16.81 -1.63 15.39
CA HIS A 176 15.38 -1.97 15.24
C HIS A 176 14.78 -2.73 16.44
N GLY A 177 15.56 -3.04 17.46
CA GLY A 177 15.14 -3.83 18.63
C GLY A 177 14.54 -3.04 19.80
N ASP A 178 14.51 -1.71 19.78
CA ASP A 178 14.25 -0.91 20.98
C ASP A 178 12.82 -0.32 21.05
N THR A 179 11.95 -0.63 20.12
CA THR A 179 10.56 -0.15 20.14
C THR A 179 9.62 -1.05 20.96
N ALA A 180 10.00 -2.29 21.25
CA ALA A 180 9.20 -3.21 22.05
C ALA A 180 9.38 -3.02 23.58
N ALA A 181 10.40 -2.30 24.03
CA ALA A 181 10.72 -2.10 25.44
C ALA A 181 10.12 -0.81 26.07
N ARG A 182 9.38 -0.01 25.30
CA ARG A 182 8.79 1.25 25.80
C ARG A 182 7.27 1.19 26.02
N LEU A 183 6.67 0.01 25.98
CA LEU A 183 5.25 -0.21 26.29
C LEU A 183 5.10 -1.23 27.44
N ASN A 184 5.79 -1.01 28.56
CA ASN A 184 5.45 -1.56 29.87
C ASN A 184 5.39 -0.42 30.87
#